data_3e0d6b447f772c11ae3621aa8d280118
#
_entry.id   3e0d6b447f772c11ae3621aa8d280118
#
_cell.length_a   1.000
_cell.length_b   1.000
_cell.length_c   1.000
_cell.angle_alpha   90.00
_cell.angle_beta   90.00
_cell.angle_gamma   90.00
#
_symmetry.space_group_name_H-M   'P 1'
#
loop_
_entity.id
_entity.type
_entity.pdbx_description
1 polymer ?
#
loop_
_entity_poly.entity_id
_entity_poly.type
_entity_poly.pdbx_seq_one_letter_code
_entity_poly.pdbx_strand_id
1 'polypeptide(L)'
;MKDSKALLLEYLASIRDPERAAWLFAADGVFELPFLRSLGVEPRHTGRREITALLHRLLELYPNFAFAPADIHILIETPEKTFAEYVAHARAAATGRTLHQLFTGYLVAKAGEIKLLRETFNPLAMAQAQLPNGVADIAPPGDEVHSF
;
A
#
# COMPACT_ATOMS: atom_id res chain seq x y z
N MET A 1 1.91 6.68 -23.50
CA MET A 1 2.37 5.76 -22.47
C MET A 1 2.43 6.50 -21.13
N LYS A 2 1.86 5.94 -20.09
CA LYS A 2 1.87 6.57 -18.76
C LYS A 2 3.27 6.55 -18.15
N ASP A 3 3.71 7.67 -17.60
CA ASP A 3 4.92 7.73 -16.79
C ASP A 3 4.66 7.26 -15.35
N SER A 4 5.72 7.19 -14.55
CA SER A 4 5.66 6.69 -13.18
C SER A 4 4.73 7.51 -12.27
N LYS A 5 4.71 8.83 -12.42
CA LYS A 5 3.84 9.72 -11.64
C LYS A 5 2.36 9.50 -12.00
N ALA A 6 2.04 9.47 -13.30
CA ALA A 6 0.67 9.22 -13.75
C ALA A 6 0.15 7.86 -13.25
N LEU A 7 0.99 6.82 -13.29
CA LEU A 7 0.66 5.50 -12.76
C LEU A 7 0.40 5.53 -11.25
N LEU A 8 1.25 6.21 -10.47
CA LEU A 8 1.06 6.32 -9.03
C LEU A 8 -0.24 7.05 -8.69
N LEU A 9 -0.49 8.19 -9.30
CA LEU A 9 -1.72 8.96 -9.05
C LEU A 9 -2.97 8.17 -9.43
N GLU A 10 -2.95 7.45 -10.54
CA GLU A 10 -4.08 6.60 -10.95
C GLU A 10 -4.28 5.40 -10.01
N TYR A 11 -3.19 4.79 -9.55
CA TYR A 11 -3.24 3.73 -8.54
C TYR A 11 -3.91 4.22 -7.26
N LEU A 12 -3.46 5.35 -6.71
CA LEU A 12 -4.02 5.91 -5.47
C LEU A 12 -5.51 6.29 -5.64
N ALA A 13 -5.89 6.84 -6.80
CA ALA A 13 -7.28 7.15 -7.12
C ALA A 13 -8.16 5.90 -7.30
N SER A 14 -7.55 4.76 -7.63
CA SER A 14 -8.24 3.49 -7.90
C SER A 14 -8.25 2.54 -6.70
N ILE A 15 -7.77 2.95 -5.53
CA ILE A 15 -7.57 2.05 -4.37
C ILE A 15 -8.86 1.33 -3.94
N ARG A 16 -10.03 1.91 -4.20
CA ARG A 16 -11.32 1.32 -3.87
C ARG A 16 -11.88 0.40 -4.95
N ASP A 17 -11.16 0.22 -6.04
CA ASP A 17 -11.44 -0.72 -7.12
C ASP A 17 -10.22 -1.63 -7.31
N PRO A 18 -10.14 -2.74 -6.55
CA PRO A 18 -8.97 -3.63 -6.54
C PRO A 18 -8.56 -4.14 -7.93
N GLU A 19 -9.52 -4.47 -8.78
CA GLU A 19 -9.26 -4.97 -10.12
C GLU A 19 -8.62 -3.88 -10.99
N ARG A 20 -9.16 -2.68 -10.96
CA ARG A 20 -8.62 -1.54 -11.69
C ARG A 20 -7.24 -1.17 -11.20
N ALA A 21 -7.04 -1.09 -9.88
CA ALA A 21 -5.75 -0.76 -9.29
C ALA A 21 -4.68 -1.80 -9.66
N ALA A 22 -5.01 -3.09 -9.54
CA ALA A 22 -4.09 -4.17 -9.88
C ALA A 22 -3.79 -4.23 -11.39
N TRP A 23 -4.73 -3.80 -12.25
CA TRP A 23 -4.53 -3.78 -13.70
C TRP A 23 -3.45 -2.80 -14.16
N LEU A 24 -3.12 -1.79 -13.33
CA LEU A 24 -2.02 -0.86 -13.62
C LEU A 24 -0.65 -1.52 -13.50
N PHE A 25 -0.54 -2.65 -12.81
CA PHE A 25 0.70 -3.41 -12.69
C PHE A 25 0.97 -4.25 -13.93
N ALA A 26 2.24 -4.44 -14.26
CA ALA A 26 2.67 -5.43 -15.22
C ALA A 26 2.22 -6.84 -14.77
N ALA A 27 2.14 -7.79 -15.71
CA ALA A 27 1.71 -9.16 -15.39
C ALA A 27 2.60 -9.82 -14.31
N ASP A 28 3.88 -9.46 -14.27
CA ASP A 28 4.87 -9.87 -13.28
C ASP A 28 5.23 -8.73 -12.31
N GLY A 29 4.40 -7.70 -12.25
CA GLY A 29 4.59 -6.55 -11.36
C GLY A 29 4.55 -6.94 -9.88
N VAL A 30 5.25 -6.19 -9.06
CA VAL A 30 5.43 -6.50 -7.64
C VAL A 30 4.89 -5.35 -6.79
N PHE A 31 4.12 -5.70 -5.77
CA PHE A 31 3.71 -4.78 -4.71
C PHE A 31 4.33 -5.24 -3.39
N GLU A 32 5.16 -4.41 -2.80
CA GLU A 32 5.85 -4.67 -1.54
C GLU A 32 5.38 -3.73 -0.44
N LEU A 33 5.09 -4.31 0.73
CA LEU A 33 4.78 -3.60 1.97
C LEU A 33 5.65 -4.19 3.08
N PRO A 34 6.95 -3.79 3.15
CA PRO A 34 7.95 -4.46 4.01
C PRO A 34 7.53 -4.55 5.47
N PHE A 35 6.85 -3.52 6.01
CA PHE A 35 6.45 -3.49 7.43
C PHE A 35 5.21 -4.33 7.77
N LEU A 36 4.50 -4.90 6.78
CA LEU A 36 3.46 -5.89 7.05
C LEU A 36 4.02 -7.15 7.73
N ARG A 37 5.30 -7.43 7.54
CA ARG A 37 5.98 -8.52 8.24
C ARG A 37 5.86 -8.40 9.75
N SER A 38 5.93 -7.20 10.30
CA SER A 38 5.75 -6.94 11.74
C SER A 38 4.34 -7.29 12.23
N LEU A 39 3.37 -7.39 11.34
CA LEU A 39 1.99 -7.78 11.63
C LEU A 39 1.72 -9.26 11.27
N GLY A 40 2.75 -10.04 10.93
CA GLY A 40 2.60 -11.44 10.53
C GLY A 40 1.99 -11.66 9.16
N VAL A 41 2.01 -10.64 8.29
CA VAL A 41 1.43 -10.67 6.94
C VAL A 41 2.54 -10.72 5.90
N GLU A 42 2.32 -11.50 4.82
CA GLU A 42 3.27 -11.57 3.69
C GLU A 42 3.51 -10.18 3.11
N PRO A 43 4.76 -9.70 3.06
CA PRO A 43 5.07 -8.35 2.61
C PRO A 43 5.15 -8.20 1.09
N ARG A 44 5.33 -9.27 0.32
CA ARG A 44 5.55 -9.21 -1.13
C ARG A 44 4.46 -9.95 -1.89
N HIS A 45 3.85 -9.25 -2.85
CA HIS A 45 2.78 -9.78 -3.69
C HIS A 45 3.19 -9.62 -5.16
N THR A 46 3.20 -10.71 -5.92
CA THR A 46 3.65 -10.73 -7.31
C THR A 46 2.50 -11.08 -8.23
N GLY A 47 2.32 -10.24 -9.24
CA GLY A 47 1.30 -10.41 -10.27
C GLY A 47 -0.08 -9.89 -9.85
N ARG A 48 -0.89 -9.62 -10.86
CA ARG A 48 -2.20 -8.96 -10.69
C ARG A 48 -3.15 -9.72 -9.76
N ARG A 49 -3.13 -11.05 -9.80
CA ARG A 49 -4.02 -11.88 -8.95
C ARG A 49 -3.73 -11.70 -7.46
N GLU A 50 -2.46 -11.77 -7.06
CA GLU A 50 -2.07 -11.60 -5.66
C GLU A 50 -2.32 -10.17 -5.19
N ILE A 51 -2.02 -9.18 -6.05
CA ILE A 51 -2.23 -7.76 -5.76
C ILE A 51 -3.73 -7.47 -5.59
N THR A 52 -4.58 -8.01 -6.47
CA THR A 52 -6.04 -7.87 -6.35
C THR A 52 -6.53 -8.45 -5.01
N ALA A 53 -6.08 -9.64 -4.65
CA ALA A 53 -6.46 -10.28 -3.39
C ALA A 53 -6.03 -9.45 -2.16
N LEU A 54 -4.82 -8.88 -2.18
CA LEU A 54 -4.34 -7.99 -1.13
C LEU A 54 -5.22 -6.75 -0.99
N LEU A 55 -5.58 -6.11 -2.10
CA LEU A 55 -6.41 -4.91 -2.09
C LEU A 55 -7.85 -5.19 -1.65
N HIS A 56 -8.43 -6.33 -2.03
CA HIS A 56 -9.71 -6.77 -1.47
C HIS A 56 -9.63 -6.95 0.05
N ARG A 57 -8.56 -7.58 0.54
CA ARG A 57 -8.34 -7.74 1.98
C ARG A 57 -8.22 -6.39 2.69
N LEU A 58 -7.53 -5.42 2.10
CA LEU A 58 -7.46 -4.06 2.62
C LEU A 58 -8.85 -3.45 2.81
N LEU A 59 -9.71 -3.58 1.81
CA LEU A 59 -11.08 -3.02 1.87
C LEU A 59 -12.00 -3.79 2.82
N GLU A 60 -11.77 -5.07 3.07
CA GLU A 60 -12.47 -5.82 4.12
C GLU A 60 -12.11 -5.28 5.51
N LEU A 61 -10.83 -4.99 5.74
CA LEU A 61 -10.32 -4.46 7.00
C LEU A 61 -10.71 -2.99 7.22
N TYR A 62 -10.72 -2.21 6.14
CA TYR A 62 -10.98 -0.76 6.13
C TYR A 62 -11.92 -0.40 4.97
N PRO A 63 -13.24 -0.59 5.11
CA PRO A 63 -14.19 -0.44 4.00
C PRO A 63 -14.21 0.94 3.34
N ASN A 64 -13.79 1.99 4.07
CA ASN A 64 -13.74 3.37 3.59
C ASN A 64 -12.32 3.87 3.31
N PHE A 65 -11.34 2.98 3.17
CA PHE A 65 -9.94 3.34 2.90
C PHE A 65 -9.84 4.22 1.65
N ALA A 66 -9.19 5.37 1.78
CA ALA A 66 -9.03 6.32 0.67
C ALA A 66 -7.82 7.23 0.87
N PHE A 67 -7.29 7.74 -0.26
CA PHE A 67 -6.30 8.80 -0.32
C PHE A 67 -6.96 10.06 -0.92
N ALA A 68 -6.96 11.17 -0.18
CA ALA A 68 -7.43 12.45 -0.73
C ALA A 68 -6.34 13.06 -1.62
N PRO A 69 -6.68 13.62 -2.80
CA PRO A 69 -5.68 14.22 -3.70
C PRO A 69 -4.82 15.30 -3.03
N ALA A 70 -5.39 16.08 -2.10
CA ALA A 70 -4.68 17.12 -1.36
C ALA A 70 -3.60 16.55 -0.41
N ASP A 71 -3.66 15.28 -0.07
CA ASP A 71 -2.74 14.59 0.84
C ASP A 71 -1.67 13.78 0.07
N ILE A 72 -1.50 14.04 -1.22
CA ILE A 72 -0.50 13.37 -2.07
C ILE A 72 0.59 14.38 -2.45
N HIS A 73 1.83 14.09 -2.06
CA HIS A 73 2.98 14.94 -2.32
C HIS A 73 4.04 14.16 -3.09
N ILE A 74 4.26 14.54 -4.35
CA ILE A 74 5.33 13.96 -5.17
C ILE A 74 6.64 14.66 -4.77
N LEU A 75 7.61 13.89 -4.30
CA LEU A 75 8.88 14.42 -3.81
C LEU A 75 9.99 14.34 -4.87
N ILE A 76 10.05 13.23 -5.60
CA ILE A 76 11.04 13.00 -6.66
C ILE A 76 10.33 12.26 -7.79
N GLU A 77 10.52 12.73 -9.03
CA GLU A 77 9.97 12.06 -10.20
C GLU A 77 10.93 12.04 -11.40
N THR A 78 10.92 10.96 -12.11
CA THR A 78 11.44 10.76 -13.46
C THR A 78 10.38 10.02 -14.28
N PRO A 79 10.50 9.90 -15.61
CA PRO A 79 9.53 9.11 -16.37
C PRO A 79 9.37 7.67 -15.87
N GLU A 80 10.45 7.06 -15.35
CA GLU A 80 10.47 5.66 -14.89
C GLU A 80 10.28 5.49 -13.40
N LYS A 81 10.50 6.52 -12.58
CA LYS A 81 10.51 6.38 -11.11
C LYS A 81 9.85 7.57 -10.42
N THR A 82 9.02 7.27 -9.44
CA THR A 82 8.41 8.29 -8.57
C THR A 82 8.56 7.88 -7.11
N PHE A 83 8.92 8.87 -6.28
CA PHE A 83 8.88 8.76 -4.83
C PHE A 83 7.94 9.82 -4.27
N ALA A 84 6.98 9.40 -3.45
CA ALA A 84 5.93 10.28 -2.95
C ALA A 84 5.58 9.95 -1.49
N GLU A 85 4.96 10.92 -0.83
CA GLU A 85 4.29 10.76 0.45
C GLU A 85 2.78 11.00 0.27
N TYR A 86 1.96 10.19 0.94
CA TYR A 86 0.52 10.33 0.90
C TYR A 86 -0.13 9.78 2.16
N VAL A 87 -1.29 10.34 2.53
CA VAL A 87 -2.00 9.97 3.76
C VAL A 87 -3.29 9.23 3.42
N ALA A 88 -3.46 8.07 4.03
CA ALA A 88 -4.72 7.34 4.00
C ALA A 88 -5.59 7.71 5.20
N HIS A 89 -6.89 7.81 4.97
CA HIS A 89 -7.92 8.00 5.97
C HIS A 89 -8.85 6.79 5.92
N ALA A 90 -9.06 6.16 7.07
CA ALA A 90 -9.86 4.95 7.14
C ALA A 90 -10.43 4.73 8.55
N ARG A 91 -11.37 3.79 8.64
CA ARG A 91 -11.90 3.26 9.88
C ARG A 91 -11.83 1.73 9.84
N ALA A 92 -11.24 1.13 10.86
CA ALA A 92 -11.16 -0.32 10.96
C ALA A 92 -12.53 -0.93 11.20
N ALA A 93 -12.92 -1.92 10.39
CA ALA A 93 -14.22 -2.57 10.50
C ALA A 93 -14.37 -3.32 11.84
N ALA A 94 -13.30 -3.97 12.31
CA ALA A 94 -13.34 -4.81 13.52
C ALA A 94 -13.48 -4.01 14.82
N THR A 95 -12.92 -2.80 14.90
CA THR A 95 -12.83 -2.01 16.12
C THR A 95 -13.60 -0.70 16.09
N GLY A 96 -13.91 -0.19 14.89
CA GLY A 96 -14.46 1.15 14.69
C GLY A 96 -13.46 2.30 14.90
N ARG A 97 -12.18 1.99 15.19
CA ARG A 97 -11.15 3.01 15.40
C ARG A 97 -10.71 3.61 14.08
N THR A 98 -10.37 4.90 14.10
CA THR A 98 -9.85 5.60 12.92
C THR A 98 -8.37 5.28 12.68
N LEU A 99 -7.98 5.28 11.40
CA LEU A 99 -6.62 5.19 10.93
C LEU A 99 -6.31 6.43 10.10
N HIS A 100 -5.29 7.20 10.52
CA HIS A 100 -4.66 8.23 9.71
C HIS A 100 -3.22 7.79 9.50
N GLN A 101 -2.90 7.35 8.28
CA GLN A 101 -1.65 6.67 8.00
C GLN A 101 -0.86 7.39 6.93
N LEU A 102 0.35 7.84 7.28
CA LEU A 102 1.33 8.28 6.30
C LEU A 102 1.96 7.06 5.64
N PHE A 103 1.94 7.05 4.32
CA PHE A 103 2.69 6.14 3.47
C PHE A 103 3.80 6.89 2.74
N THR A 104 4.93 6.24 2.54
CA THR A 104 5.87 6.61 1.50
C THR A 104 5.81 5.56 0.41
N GLY A 105 5.73 5.98 -0.85
CA GLY A 105 5.64 5.09 -2.01
C GLY A 105 6.80 5.29 -2.96
N TYR A 106 7.50 4.22 -3.31
CA TYR A 106 8.48 4.16 -4.38
C TYR A 106 7.94 3.32 -5.52
N LEU A 107 7.71 3.95 -6.66
CA LEU A 107 7.17 3.29 -7.84
C LEU A 107 8.21 3.26 -8.97
N VAL A 108 8.32 2.11 -9.61
CA VAL A 108 9.10 1.91 -10.85
C VAL A 108 8.13 1.54 -11.96
N ALA A 109 8.14 2.34 -13.02
CA ALA A 109 7.36 2.12 -14.24
C ALA A 109 8.23 1.53 -15.34
N LYS A 110 7.65 0.65 -16.15
CA LYS A 110 8.25 0.11 -17.36
C LYS A 110 7.15 -0.13 -18.40
N ALA A 111 7.35 0.37 -19.61
CA ALA A 111 6.41 0.20 -20.71
C ALA A 111 4.96 0.64 -20.38
N GLY A 112 4.79 1.68 -19.58
CA GLY A 112 3.48 2.22 -19.20
C GLY A 112 2.74 1.41 -18.14
N GLU A 113 3.41 0.48 -17.46
CA GLU A 113 2.85 -0.33 -16.38
C GLU A 113 3.72 -0.25 -15.12
N ILE A 114 3.12 -0.51 -13.95
CA ILE A 114 3.85 -0.57 -12.69
C ILE A 114 4.64 -1.86 -12.61
N LYS A 115 5.96 -1.76 -12.56
CA LYS A 115 6.85 -2.91 -12.38
C LYS A 115 7.08 -3.21 -10.90
N LEU A 116 7.20 -2.15 -10.10
CA LEU A 116 7.33 -2.23 -8.65
C LEU A 116 6.59 -1.05 -8.01
N LEU A 117 5.80 -1.33 -7.01
CA LEU A 117 5.36 -0.36 -6.01
C LEU A 117 5.79 -0.88 -4.64
N ARG A 118 6.62 -0.10 -3.93
CA ARG A 118 6.97 -0.37 -2.54
C ARG A 118 6.41 0.73 -1.67
N GLU A 119 5.57 0.35 -0.71
CA GLU A 119 5.02 1.29 0.26
C GLU A 119 5.56 1.00 1.66
N THR A 120 5.98 2.04 2.36
CA THR A 120 6.35 1.97 3.77
C THR A 120 5.39 2.79 4.61
N PHE A 121 5.09 2.32 5.80
CA PHE A 121 4.11 2.91 6.71
C PHE A 121 4.42 2.53 8.16
N ASN A 122 3.72 3.16 9.12
CA ASN A 122 3.84 2.84 10.53
C ASN A 122 2.94 1.64 10.91
N PRO A 123 3.50 0.44 11.12
CA PRO A 123 2.70 -0.73 11.48
C PRO A 123 2.02 -0.62 12.84
N LEU A 124 2.57 0.20 13.77
CA LEU A 124 1.96 0.42 15.08
C LEU A 124 0.62 1.14 14.98
N ALA A 125 0.51 2.15 14.09
CA ALA A 125 -0.75 2.85 13.86
C ALA A 125 -1.81 1.91 13.29
N MET A 126 -1.43 1.05 12.35
CA MET A 126 -2.32 0.06 11.75
C MET A 126 -2.79 -0.97 12.80
N ALA A 127 -1.86 -1.51 13.61
CA ALA A 127 -2.20 -2.42 14.68
C ALA A 127 -3.12 -1.78 15.72
N GLN A 128 -2.85 -0.54 16.11
CA GLN A 128 -3.68 0.20 17.07
C GLN A 128 -5.12 0.38 16.57
N ALA A 129 -5.30 0.61 15.27
CA ALA A 129 -6.62 0.73 14.69
C ALA A 129 -7.33 -0.63 14.54
N GLN A 130 -6.62 -1.66 14.11
CA GLN A 130 -7.20 -2.93 13.62
C GLN A 130 -7.34 -4.00 14.70
N LEU A 131 -6.35 -4.14 15.61
CA LEU A 131 -6.31 -5.25 16.56
C LEU A 131 -7.15 -4.94 17.82
N PRO A 132 -7.78 -5.95 18.44
CA PRO A 132 -8.68 -5.76 19.58
C PRO A 132 -8.05 -4.96 20.73
N ASN A 133 -6.82 -5.29 21.13
CA ASN A 133 -6.06 -4.61 22.20
C ASN A 133 -4.98 -3.67 21.63
N GLY A 134 -5.11 -3.27 20.35
CA GLY A 134 -4.15 -2.39 19.69
C GLY A 134 -2.75 -2.99 19.61
N VAL A 135 -1.73 -2.18 19.89
CA VAL A 135 -0.32 -2.61 19.81
C VAL A 135 0.05 -3.74 20.77
N ALA A 136 -0.71 -3.95 21.83
CA ALA A 136 -0.48 -5.05 22.77
C ALA A 136 -0.67 -6.44 22.13
N ASP A 137 -1.39 -6.53 21.02
CA ASP A 137 -1.62 -7.77 20.29
C ASP A 137 -0.52 -8.08 19.25
N ILE A 138 0.47 -7.21 19.09
CA ILE A 138 1.58 -7.46 18.16
C ILE A 138 2.55 -8.48 18.78
N ALA A 139 2.81 -9.57 18.04
CA ALA A 139 3.86 -10.51 18.42
C ALA A 139 5.25 -9.84 18.32
N PRO A 140 6.22 -10.23 19.15
CA PRO A 140 7.60 -9.74 19.01
C PRO A 140 8.11 -9.97 17.59
N PRO A 141 8.83 -8.98 16.98
CA PRO A 141 9.38 -9.15 15.64
C PRO A 141 10.41 -10.28 15.63
N GLY A 142 10.43 -11.05 14.53
CA GLY A 142 11.49 -12.01 14.27
C GLY A 142 12.79 -11.34 13.81
N ASP A 143 13.83 -12.16 13.61
CA ASP A 143 15.15 -11.69 13.16
C ASP A 143 15.22 -11.44 11.63
N GLU A 144 14.11 -11.59 10.93
CA GLU A 144 14.05 -11.42 9.48
C GLU A 144 14.16 -9.95 9.09
N VAL A 145 15.03 -9.70 8.11
CA VAL A 145 15.19 -8.38 7.50
C VAL A 145 14.64 -8.35 6.08
N HIS A 146 14.23 -7.17 5.63
CA HIS A 146 13.79 -6.98 4.25
C HIS A 146 14.96 -7.22 3.30
N SER A 147 14.75 -8.03 2.27
CA SER A 147 15.68 -8.25 1.16
C SER A 147 15.17 -7.58 -0.12
N PHE A 148 16.07 -6.93 -0.82
CA PHE A 148 15.77 -6.24 -2.07
C PHE A 148 15.76 -7.17 -3.27
#